data_ab6f62d24507a9f3022bf425b2d01e2d
#
_entry.id   ab6f62d24507a9f3022bf425b2d01e2d
#
_cell.length_a   1.000
_cell.length_b   1.000
_cell.length_c   1.000
_cell.angle_alpha   90.00
_cell.angle_beta   90.00
_cell.angle_gamma   90.00
#
_symmetry.space_group_name_H-M   'P 1'
#
loop_
_entity.id
_entity.type
_entity.pdbx_description
1 polymer ?
#
loop_
_entity_poly.entity_id
_entity_poly.type
_entity_poly.pdbx_seq_one_letter_code
_entity_poly.pdbx_strand_id
1 'polypeptide(L)'
;RYHSCNPGPVVVAATPYSKNKRVVTIIDTEVPGGSRVGVVAMIEIVALMIGHIDQCYSAVAYDDPRPIQIGMMIEKGRPKSLYRPGSSTDVLLFEPGRVAFCEDLVRNRFRPGVKSRFSQGFGRALVETDVRVRSTIGWRREGSPDGRS
;
A
#
# COMPACT_ATOMS: atom_id res chain seq x y z
N ARG A 1 10.01 16.58 -12.65
CA ARG A 1 10.87 15.41 -12.92
C ARG A 1 10.66 14.42 -11.80
N TYR A 2 10.34 13.15 -12.11
CA TYR A 2 10.10 12.11 -11.10
C TYR A 2 11.38 11.29 -10.87
N HIS A 3 11.50 10.77 -9.65
CA HIS A 3 12.61 9.93 -9.25
C HIS A 3 12.21 8.44 -9.33
N SER A 4 13.21 7.59 -9.53
CA SER A 4 13.01 6.14 -9.54
C SER A 4 12.70 5.62 -8.14
N CYS A 5 11.76 4.67 -8.06
CA CYS A 5 11.55 3.84 -6.87
C CYS A 5 12.42 2.56 -6.89
N ASN A 6 13.34 2.46 -7.85
CA ASN A 6 14.25 1.32 -7.96
C ASN A 6 15.20 1.26 -6.74
N PRO A 7 15.57 0.08 -6.26
CA PRO A 7 16.48 -0.09 -5.12
C PRO A 7 17.82 0.61 -5.24
N GLY A 8 18.45 0.61 -6.43
CA GLY A 8 19.75 1.23 -6.64
C GLY A 8 19.81 2.71 -6.24
N PRO A 9 18.99 3.60 -6.82
CA PRO A 9 18.92 5.00 -6.41
C PRO A 9 18.51 5.21 -4.95
N VAL A 10 17.67 4.34 -4.38
CA VAL A 10 17.24 4.43 -2.98
C VAL A 10 18.40 4.16 -2.01
N VAL A 11 19.33 3.29 -2.38
CA VAL A 11 20.53 3.03 -1.57
C VAL A 11 21.50 4.20 -1.58
N VAL A 12 21.62 4.90 -2.71
CA VAL A 12 22.59 6.00 -2.88
C VAL A 12 22.10 7.32 -2.30
N ALA A 13 20.81 7.58 -2.36
CA ALA A 13 20.22 8.82 -1.88
C ALA A 13 19.01 8.55 -0.99
N ALA A 14 18.99 9.19 0.18
CA ALA A 14 17.87 9.06 1.10
C ALA A 14 16.56 9.50 0.43
N THR A 15 15.64 8.56 0.30
CA THR A 15 14.24 8.79 -0.12
C THR A 15 14.06 9.64 -1.41
N PRO A 16 14.68 9.31 -2.56
CA PRO A 16 14.51 10.11 -3.78
C PRO A 16 13.04 10.16 -4.22
N TYR A 17 12.28 9.09 -4.03
CA TYR A 17 10.86 9.01 -4.35
C TYR A 17 9.96 9.84 -3.40
N SER A 18 10.47 10.30 -2.27
CA SER A 18 9.72 11.20 -1.35
C SER A 18 9.34 12.52 -2.02
N LYS A 19 10.06 12.92 -3.08
CA LYS A 19 9.79 14.11 -3.89
C LYS A 19 8.78 13.86 -5.01
N ASN A 20 8.41 12.61 -5.28
CA ASN A 20 7.47 12.28 -6.34
C ASN A 20 6.03 12.69 -5.96
N LYS A 21 5.25 13.03 -6.99
CA LYS A 21 3.80 13.22 -6.86
C LYS A 21 3.17 11.96 -6.25
N ARG A 22 2.23 12.16 -5.36
CA ARG A 22 1.49 11.09 -4.71
C ARG A 22 0.01 11.44 -4.61
N VAL A 23 -0.81 10.40 -4.56
CA VAL A 23 -2.22 10.49 -4.22
C VAL A 23 -2.40 9.83 -2.85
N VAL A 24 -3.06 10.52 -1.95
CA VAL A 24 -3.40 10.01 -0.62
C VAL A 24 -4.91 9.79 -0.57
N THR A 25 -5.31 8.56 -0.30
CA THR A 25 -6.71 8.20 -0.11
C THR A 25 -6.90 7.75 1.33
N ILE A 26 -7.83 8.37 2.03
CA ILE A 26 -8.24 7.96 3.37
C ILE A 26 -9.46 7.06 3.22
N ILE A 27 -9.36 5.84 3.74
CA ILE A 27 -10.38 4.80 3.63
C ILE A 27 -10.91 4.50 5.04
N ASP A 28 -12.19 4.77 5.27
CA ASP A 28 -12.88 4.34 6.48
C ASP A 28 -13.35 2.89 6.28
N THR A 29 -12.89 1.99 7.13
CA THR A 29 -13.27 0.57 7.08
C THR A 29 -14.31 0.18 8.14
N GLU A 30 -14.77 1.13 8.96
CA GLU A 30 -15.79 0.90 10.01
C GLU A 30 -17.23 0.93 9.47
N VAL A 31 -17.38 0.93 8.17
CA VAL A 31 -18.67 0.91 7.47
C VAL A 31 -19.30 -0.49 7.49
N PRO A 32 -20.62 -0.63 7.28
CA PRO A 32 -21.29 -1.92 7.12
C PRO A 32 -20.63 -2.76 6.01
N GLY A 33 -20.25 -4.01 6.33
CA GLY A 33 -19.52 -4.89 5.41
C GLY A 33 -18.03 -4.59 5.28
N GLY A 34 -17.51 -3.55 5.94
CA GLY A 34 -16.10 -3.18 5.95
C GLY A 34 -15.22 -4.15 6.74
N SER A 35 -13.91 -4.05 6.58
CA SER A 35 -12.93 -4.92 7.23
C SER A 35 -12.69 -4.59 8.71
N ARG A 36 -13.24 -3.48 9.22
CA ARG A 36 -13.20 -3.04 10.62
C ARG A 36 -11.77 -2.97 11.19
N VAL A 37 -10.86 -2.45 10.41
CA VAL A 37 -9.46 -2.22 10.82
C VAL A 37 -9.16 -0.73 11.09
N GLY A 38 -10.20 0.07 11.30
CA GLY A 38 -10.07 1.50 11.51
C GLY A 38 -9.90 2.28 10.21
N VAL A 39 -9.28 3.42 10.31
CA VAL A 39 -8.95 4.26 9.15
C VAL A 39 -7.63 3.80 8.53
N VAL A 40 -7.63 3.67 7.21
CA VAL A 40 -6.43 3.29 6.45
C VAL A 40 -6.05 4.43 5.52
N ALA A 41 -4.80 4.88 5.58
CA ALA A 41 -4.25 5.78 4.58
C ALA A 41 -3.54 4.97 3.49
N MET A 42 -4.01 5.07 2.25
CA MET A 42 -3.38 4.51 1.06
C MET A 42 -2.65 5.62 0.31
N ILE A 43 -1.35 5.48 0.15
CA ILE A 43 -0.49 6.48 -0.48
C ILE A 43 0.11 5.87 -1.74
N GLU A 44 -0.38 6.31 -2.89
CA GLU A 44 0.05 5.87 -4.21
C GLU A 44 1.09 6.85 -4.75
N ILE A 45 2.29 6.36 -5.08
CA ILE A 45 3.43 7.20 -5.44
C ILE A 45 3.81 6.95 -6.89
N VAL A 46 3.84 8.00 -7.71
CA VAL A 46 4.36 7.92 -9.08
C VAL A 46 5.87 7.66 -9.08
N ALA A 47 6.37 6.97 -10.09
CA ALA A 47 7.79 6.71 -10.26
C ALA A 47 8.31 7.35 -11.57
N LEU A 48 9.61 7.20 -11.83
CA LEU A 48 10.28 7.80 -13.01
C LEU A 48 9.57 7.49 -14.34
N MET A 49 9.07 6.27 -14.49
CA MET A 49 8.38 5.81 -15.71
C MET A 49 6.86 5.95 -15.65
N ILE A 50 6.31 6.35 -14.51
CA ILE A 50 4.87 6.52 -14.29
C ILE A 50 4.62 7.99 -13.95
N GLY A 51 4.12 8.74 -14.93
CA GLY A 51 3.79 10.15 -14.74
C GLY A 51 2.40 10.37 -14.16
N HIS A 52 1.53 9.36 -14.14
CA HIS A 52 0.13 9.53 -13.80
C HIS A 52 -0.47 8.29 -13.15
N ILE A 53 -1.36 8.52 -12.20
CA ILE A 53 -2.19 7.51 -11.56
C ILE A 53 -3.64 7.95 -11.75
N ASP A 54 -4.38 7.23 -12.59
CA ASP A 54 -5.80 7.49 -12.80
C ASP A 54 -6.56 6.99 -11.57
N GLN A 55 -7.29 7.89 -10.92
CA GLN A 55 -8.16 7.55 -9.80
C GLN A 55 -9.51 7.12 -10.34
N CYS A 56 -9.68 5.82 -10.57
CA CYS A 56 -10.87 5.25 -11.20
C CYS A 56 -11.25 3.93 -10.53
N TYR A 57 -12.39 3.94 -9.88
CA TYR A 57 -12.97 2.74 -9.29
C TYR A 57 -13.79 1.96 -10.31
N SER A 58 -13.67 0.64 -10.29
CA SER A 58 -14.56 -0.25 -11.03
C SER A 58 -15.11 -1.33 -10.11
N ALA A 59 -16.44 -1.44 -10.06
CA ALA A 59 -17.12 -2.50 -9.33
C ALA A 59 -17.04 -3.85 -10.06
N VAL A 60 -16.78 -3.84 -11.37
CA VAL A 60 -16.72 -5.04 -12.22
C VAL A 60 -15.40 -5.07 -12.98
N ALA A 61 -14.37 -5.63 -12.35
CA ALA A 61 -13.11 -6.06 -12.96
C ALA A 61 -12.59 -5.18 -14.13
N TYR A 62 -12.43 -3.87 -13.89
CA TYR A 62 -11.99 -2.84 -14.85
C TYR A 62 -13.02 -2.36 -15.88
N ASP A 63 -14.23 -2.91 -15.88
CA ASP A 63 -15.32 -2.43 -16.70
C ASP A 63 -15.99 -1.21 -16.04
N ASP A 64 -16.51 -0.30 -16.85
CA ASP A 64 -17.22 0.92 -16.43
C ASP A 64 -16.49 1.68 -15.28
N PRO A 65 -15.24 2.12 -15.48
CA PRO A 65 -14.48 2.80 -14.43
C PRO A 65 -15.09 4.17 -14.15
N ARG A 66 -15.26 4.50 -12.87
CA ARG A 66 -15.80 5.77 -12.38
C ARG A 66 -14.76 6.57 -11.64
N PRO A 67 -14.73 7.91 -11.77
CA PRO A 67 -13.84 8.74 -10.95
C PRO A 67 -14.07 8.50 -9.45
N ILE A 68 -12.99 8.43 -8.70
CA ILE A 68 -13.05 8.36 -7.23
C ILE A 68 -13.56 9.70 -6.68
N GLN A 69 -14.53 9.63 -5.78
CA GLN A 69 -15.10 10.78 -5.09
C GLN A 69 -15.10 10.57 -3.57
N ILE A 70 -15.08 11.68 -2.85
CA ILE A 70 -15.19 11.65 -1.38
C ILE A 70 -16.58 11.08 -0.99
N GLY A 71 -16.59 10.17 -0.03
CA GLY A 71 -17.80 9.49 0.42
C GLY A 71 -18.24 8.31 -0.46
N MET A 72 -17.48 8.01 -1.52
CA MET A 72 -17.77 6.86 -2.38
C MET A 72 -17.47 5.55 -1.64
N MET A 73 -18.43 4.61 -1.70
CA MET A 73 -18.19 3.24 -1.24
C MET A 73 -17.37 2.48 -2.28
N ILE A 74 -16.28 1.86 -1.83
CA ILE A 74 -15.45 0.97 -2.65
C ILE A 74 -15.40 -0.43 -2.03
N GLU A 75 -15.51 -1.46 -2.86
CA GLU A 75 -15.46 -2.83 -2.40
C GLU A 75 -14.03 -3.34 -2.33
N LYS A 76 -13.73 -4.10 -1.30
CA LYS A 76 -12.42 -4.77 -1.15
C LYS A 76 -12.12 -5.69 -2.35
N GLY A 77 -10.90 -5.58 -2.87
CA GLY A 77 -10.43 -6.39 -4.00
C GLY A 77 -10.90 -5.90 -5.38
N ARG A 78 -11.58 -4.76 -5.44
CA ARG A 78 -11.92 -4.10 -6.70
C ARG A 78 -10.87 -3.09 -7.12
N PRO A 79 -10.68 -2.85 -8.43
CA PRO A 79 -9.76 -1.83 -8.92
C PRO A 79 -10.15 -0.44 -8.41
N LYS A 80 -9.20 0.27 -7.81
CA LYS A 80 -9.39 1.63 -7.29
C LYS A 80 -8.63 2.66 -8.13
N SER A 81 -7.51 2.25 -8.74
CA SER A 81 -6.66 3.14 -9.51
C SER A 81 -5.90 2.38 -10.58
N LEU A 82 -5.43 3.12 -11.60
CA LEU A 82 -4.64 2.59 -12.70
C LEU A 82 -3.35 3.38 -12.85
N TYR A 83 -2.22 2.70 -12.75
CA TYR A 83 -0.90 3.25 -13.02
C TYR A 83 -0.56 3.18 -14.51
N ARG A 84 -0.07 4.28 -15.09
CA ARG A 84 0.26 4.38 -16.51
C ARG A 84 1.72 4.77 -16.74
N PRO A 85 2.46 3.98 -17.51
CA PRO A 85 2.79 2.56 -17.35
C PRO A 85 3.96 2.38 -16.37
N GLY A 86 4.26 1.16 -15.97
CA GLY A 86 5.45 0.78 -15.20
C GLY A 86 5.17 0.41 -13.74
N SER A 87 6.23 0.29 -12.94
CA SER A 87 6.13 -0.05 -11.51
C SER A 87 5.97 1.20 -10.65
N SER A 88 5.26 1.07 -9.56
CA SER A 88 4.98 2.12 -8.60
C SER A 88 5.15 1.59 -7.17
N THR A 89 4.92 2.46 -6.21
CA THR A 89 4.95 2.12 -4.79
C THR A 89 3.65 2.55 -4.14
N ASP A 90 3.04 1.62 -3.42
CA ASP A 90 1.93 1.89 -2.53
C ASP A 90 2.38 1.75 -1.09
N VAL A 91 2.02 2.72 -0.27
CA VAL A 91 2.23 2.67 1.18
C VAL A 91 0.86 2.63 1.86
N LEU A 92 0.65 1.60 2.66
CA LEU A 92 -0.55 1.47 3.49
C LEU A 92 -0.19 1.77 4.95
N LEU A 93 -0.85 2.75 5.53
CA LEU A 93 -0.72 3.08 6.95
C LEU A 93 -2.01 2.69 7.65
N PHE A 94 -1.86 1.91 8.70
CA PHE A 94 -2.96 1.46 9.56
C PHE A 94 -2.86 2.14 10.93
N GLU A 95 -3.98 2.34 11.58
CA GLU A 95 -3.99 2.77 12.97
C GLU A 95 -3.28 1.74 13.87
N PRO A 96 -2.55 2.20 14.90
CA PRO A 96 -1.82 1.30 15.80
C PRO A 96 -2.76 0.27 16.46
N GLY A 97 -2.33 -0.98 16.50
CA GLY A 97 -3.06 -2.05 17.17
C GLY A 97 -4.29 -2.60 16.43
N ARG A 98 -4.66 -2.06 15.27
CA ARG A 98 -5.87 -2.47 14.53
C ARG A 98 -5.67 -3.69 13.65
N VAL A 99 -4.45 -3.90 13.15
CA VAL A 99 -4.14 -4.98 12.20
C VAL A 99 -3.11 -5.94 12.78
N ALA A 100 -3.36 -7.22 12.65
CA ALA A 100 -2.38 -8.28 12.77
C ALA A 100 -1.96 -8.68 11.36
N PHE A 101 -0.69 -8.47 11.01
CA PHE A 101 -0.15 -8.90 9.72
C PHE A 101 0.06 -10.41 9.68
N CYS A 102 -0.02 -11.00 8.49
CA CYS A 102 0.28 -12.40 8.28
C CYS A 102 1.68 -12.75 8.78
N GLU A 103 1.82 -13.92 9.37
CA GLU A 103 3.04 -14.36 10.05
C GLU A 103 4.25 -14.40 9.11
N ASP A 104 4.05 -14.79 7.87
CA ASP A 104 5.09 -14.81 6.83
C ASP A 104 5.66 -13.41 6.56
N LEU A 105 4.80 -12.38 6.46
CA LEU A 105 5.21 -10.99 6.30
C LEU A 105 6.05 -10.52 7.49
N VAL A 106 5.64 -10.88 8.69
CA VAL A 106 6.35 -10.49 9.92
C VAL A 106 7.68 -11.21 10.06
N ARG A 107 7.68 -12.52 9.84
CA ARG A 107 8.85 -13.40 10.00
C ARG A 107 9.90 -13.19 8.89
N ASN A 108 9.47 -13.07 7.65
CA ASN A 108 10.39 -12.94 6.52
C ASN A 108 11.25 -11.68 6.58
N ARG A 109 10.76 -10.60 7.20
CA ARG A 109 11.51 -9.33 7.35
C ARG A 109 12.93 -9.54 7.88
N PHE A 110 13.13 -10.50 8.75
CA PHE A 110 14.41 -10.75 9.43
C PHE A 110 15.02 -12.09 9.05
N ARG A 111 14.69 -12.62 7.88
CA ARG A 111 15.18 -13.93 7.44
C ARG A 111 16.69 -13.91 7.23
N PRO A 112 17.45 -14.73 7.98
CA PRO A 112 18.91 -14.76 7.87
C PRO A 112 19.34 -15.28 6.50
N GLY A 113 20.47 -14.77 6.00
CA GLY A 113 21.09 -15.21 4.74
C GLY A 113 20.40 -14.68 3.48
N VAL A 114 19.30 -13.92 3.58
CA VAL A 114 18.62 -13.30 2.44
C VAL A 114 18.99 -11.83 2.35
N LYS A 115 19.34 -11.38 1.14
CA LYS A 115 19.65 -9.98 0.88
C LYS A 115 18.39 -9.25 0.39
N SER A 116 18.01 -8.18 1.10
CA SER A 116 16.97 -7.28 0.64
C SER A 116 17.46 -6.41 -0.51
N ARG A 117 16.57 -6.14 -1.46
CA ARG A 117 16.83 -5.17 -2.54
C ARG A 117 16.71 -3.72 -2.07
N PHE A 118 15.88 -3.44 -1.07
CA PHE A 118 15.47 -2.08 -0.70
C PHE A 118 16.13 -1.58 0.58
N SER A 119 16.46 -2.46 1.51
CA SER A 119 16.94 -2.06 2.85
C SER A 119 18.43 -2.32 3.06
N GLN A 120 19.13 -2.88 2.10
CA GLN A 120 20.57 -3.18 2.22
C GLN A 120 21.41 -1.95 2.54
N GLY A 121 21.02 -0.77 2.04
CA GLY A 121 21.71 0.49 2.29
C GLY A 121 21.41 1.15 3.66
N PHE A 122 20.46 0.61 4.43
CA PHE A 122 20.05 1.17 5.72
C PHE A 122 20.60 0.42 6.94
N GLY A 123 21.61 -0.44 6.74
CA GLY A 123 22.27 -1.19 7.81
C GLY A 123 21.42 -2.29 8.44
N ARG A 124 20.20 -2.50 7.98
CA ARG A 124 19.29 -3.57 8.41
C ARG A 124 18.68 -4.23 7.19
N ALA A 125 18.85 -5.53 7.07
CA ALA A 125 18.17 -6.30 6.04
C ALA A 125 16.71 -6.54 6.47
N LEU A 126 15.79 -5.73 5.93
CA LEU A 126 14.37 -6.00 5.99
C LEU A 126 13.98 -6.67 4.67
N VAL A 127 13.73 -7.98 4.72
CA VAL A 127 13.49 -8.79 3.52
C VAL A 127 12.05 -8.62 3.06
N GLU A 128 11.88 -8.48 1.76
CA GLU A 128 10.59 -8.40 1.09
C GLU A 128 9.91 -9.78 1.06
N THR A 129 8.59 -9.80 1.11
CA THR A 129 7.77 -10.98 0.85
C THR A 129 6.99 -10.79 -0.43
N ASP A 130 7.05 -11.77 -1.34
CA ASP A 130 6.18 -11.77 -2.52
C ASP A 130 4.74 -12.04 -2.11
N VAL A 131 3.86 -11.10 -2.43
CA VAL A 131 2.44 -11.14 -2.06
C VAL A 131 1.60 -11.26 -3.32
N ARG A 132 0.84 -12.34 -3.43
CA ARG A 132 -0.06 -12.54 -4.57
C ARG A 132 -1.22 -11.55 -4.50
N VAL A 133 -1.63 -11.07 -5.66
CA VAL A 133 -2.81 -10.20 -5.78
C VAL A 133 -4.03 -10.87 -5.12
N ARG A 134 -4.76 -10.10 -4.33
CA ARG A 134 -5.93 -10.55 -3.53
C ARG A 134 -5.63 -11.57 -2.43
N SER A 135 -4.37 -11.87 -2.14
CA SER A 135 -4.06 -12.65 -0.94
C SER A 135 -4.19 -11.78 0.32
N THR A 136 -4.44 -12.44 1.44
CA THR A 136 -4.53 -11.77 2.72
C THR A 136 -3.15 -11.30 3.17
N ILE A 137 -3.04 -10.04 3.58
CA ILE A 137 -1.82 -9.47 4.17
C ILE A 137 -1.93 -9.31 5.69
N GLY A 138 -3.14 -9.40 6.21
CA GLY A 138 -3.44 -9.27 7.63
C GLY A 138 -4.95 -9.28 7.88
N TRP A 139 -5.32 -9.25 9.14
CA TRP A 139 -6.71 -9.24 9.59
C TRP A 139 -6.90 -8.33 10.78
N ARG A 140 -8.14 -8.03 11.12
CA ARG A 140 -8.48 -7.26 12.32
C ARG A 140 -7.87 -7.95 13.53
N ARG A 141 -7.23 -7.17 14.40
CA ARG A 141 -6.72 -7.66 15.67
C ARG A 141 -7.87 -7.80 16.66
N GLU A 142 -7.98 -8.96 17.29
CA GLU A 142 -8.95 -9.17 18.36
C GLU A 142 -8.62 -8.29 19.57
N GLY A 143 -9.64 -7.73 20.20
CA GLY A 143 -9.45 -6.84 21.37
C GLY A 143 -9.06 -5.40 21.04
N SER A 144 -9.05 -5.02 19.76
CA SER A 144 -8.92 -3.61 19.38
C SER A 144 -10.18 -2.85 19.84
N PRO A 145 -10.03 -1.75 20.58
CA PRO A 145 -11.19 -0.97 21.03
C PRO A 145 -11.97 -0.49 19.81
N ASP A 146 -13.29 -0.74 19.81
CA ASP A 146 -14.19 -0.09 18.87
C ASP A 146 -14.06 1.42 19.14
N GLY A 147 -13.43 2.14 18.23
CA GLY A 147 -13.18 3.57 18.39
C GLY A 147 -14.43 4.40 18.24
N ARG A 148 -15.34 4.25 19.21
CA ARG A 148 -16.42 5.19 19.50
C ARG A 148 -16.76 5.08 21.01
N SER A 149 -16.25 5.99 21.78
CA SER A 149 -16.91 6.51 22.97
C SER A 149 -17.53 7.85 22.60
#